data_d666deb68383a69bdc43f5803029a715
#
_entry.id   d666deb68383a69bdc43f5803029a715
#
_cell.length_a   1.000
_cell.length_b   1.000
_cell.length_c   1.000
_cell.angle_alpha   90.00
_cell.angle_beta   90.00
_cell.angle_gamma   90.00
#
_symmetry.space_group_name_H-M   'P 1'
#
loop_
_entity.id
_entity.type
_entity.pdbx_description
1 polymer ?
#
loop_
_entity_poly.entity_id
_entity_poly.type
_entity_poly.pdbx_seq_one_letter_code
_entity_poly.pdbx_strand_id
1 'polypeptide(L)'
;MNFRRSVMRCKGEEGQTIIIAALAMGIFLIGAVGLAIDGAHLYAQRQMAQSAADAASQAGIMSIFDNTNSIAGNPAGFSTSGTFTCATDPASTPCAFAMQNGFGSSSDTVTVSFPPASAAPGVTLSTFYPVNLIQVTIQRQVNTTLMRLLGPTASTIQVNSISAIVDVLAPVPILVTHPTLTGAFSTNGGVLVTICGGPSKSIQINSNNLTATINKGTSGTVNLSHAGPPDPGNCTTGTGADFGVWGGPSSPSFTYLGGSTGRYLQPASPMNDPLAGVAPPPVPTTLGTTSPLGNGVNGCPASPTKACVLYTPGLYPNGIDGKLQTVIFEPGIYYIQSSNGVTCTANCDMYMATGPADPVTGNGMLIYNTGSTSNPTLTGPINLGANGSVSLTGTPQNSPYLGMLLFEDRNAAAQSHSLGGGGALQLYGTIYLTNTRATMLATPSQYQSLSLQGNPGSQTLIQGEVIVGTLNMGGNAAIQMNLNNNALNVQEVALVE
;
A
#
# COMPACT_ATOMS: atom_id res chain seq x y z
N MET A 1 -34.41 -14.34 -103.59
CA MET A 1 -33.84 -13.10 -103.03
C MET A 1 -33.26 -13.46 -101.66
N ASN A 2 -31.92 -13.76 -101.53
CA ASN A 2 -31.26 -14.17 -100.33
C ASN A 2 -30.48 -12.96 -99.74
N PHE A 3 -30.98 -12.41 -98.67
CA PHE A 3 -30.24 -11.39 -97.90
C PHE A 3 -29.30 -12.06 -96.88
N ARG A 4 -27.98 -12.14 -97.20
CA ARG A 4 -26.93 -12.47 -96.22
C ARG A 4 -26.69 -11.25 -95.35
N ARG A 5 -27.05 -11.33 -94.06
CA ARG A 5 -26.57 -10.40 -93.08
C ARG A 5 -25.12 -10.75 -92.74
N SER A 6 -24.22 -9.84 -93.11
CA SER A 6 -22.84 -9.86 -92.68
C SER A 6 -22.79 -9.38 -91.21
N VAL A 7 -22.45 -10.29 -90.30
CA VAL A 7 -22.18 -9.94 -88.94
C VAL A 7 -20.68 -9.48 -88.86
N MET A 8 -20.45 -8.16 -88.81
CA MET A 8 -19.16 -7.62 -88.50
C MET A 8 -18.86 -7.97 -87.03
N ARG A 9 -17.96 -8.93 -86.88
CA ARG A 9 -17.30 -9.16 -85.59
C ARG A 9 -16.26 -8.06 -85.36
N CYS A 10 -16.46 -7.16 -84.43
CA CYS A 10 -15.45 -6.27 -83.88
C CYS A 10 -14.44 -7.16 -83.14
N LYS A 11 -13.40 -7.62 -83.83
CA LYS A 11 -12.25 -8.31 -83.19
C LYS A 11 -11.19 -7.24 -82.83
N GLY A 12 -11.33 -6.60 -81.72
CA GLY A 12 -10.29 -5.67 -81.25
C GLY A 12 -10.46 -5.05 -79.89
N GLU A 13 -11.66 -5.12 -79.32
CA GLU A 13 -11.92 -4.42 -78.03
C GLU A 13 -11.81 -5.29 -76.80
N GLU A 14 -11.87 -6.62 -76.92
CA GLU A 14 -11.81 -7.54 -75.76
C GLU A 14 -10.44 -7.51 -75.06
N GLY A 15 -9.34 -7.37 -75.81
CA GLY A 15 -7.98 -7.30 -75.26
C GLY A 15 -7.70 -6.00 -74.46
N GLN A 16 -8.28 -4.89 -74.92
CA GLN A 16 -8.07 -3.58 -74.29
C GLN A 16 -8.80 -3.44 -72.96
N THR A 17 -9.99 -4.04 -72.83
CA THR A 17 -10.80 -4.09 -71.64
C THR A 17 -10.11 -4.93 -70.52
N ILE A 18 -9.48 -6.06 -70.88
CA ILE A 18 -8.75 -6.91 -69.96
C ILE A 18 -7.50 -6.21 -69.39
N ILE A 19 -6.77 -5.46 -70.23
CA ILE A 19 -5.60 -4.67 -69.83
C ILE A 19 -6.01 -3.56 -68.83
N ILE A 20 -7.08 -2.82 -69.12
CA ILE A 20 -7.60 -1.78 -68.24
C ILE A 20 -8.11 -2.38 -66.94
N ALA A 21 -8.83 -3.49 -66.98
CA ALA A 21 -9.31 -4.18 -65.78
C ALA A 21 -8.13 -4.71 -64.90
N ALA A 22 -7.09 -5.29 -65.54
CA ALA A 22 -5.89 -5.77 -64.85
C ALA A 22 -5.11 -4.60 -64.20
N LEU A 23 -4.97 -3.47 -64.87
CA LEU A 23 -4.34 -2.26 -64.34
C LEU A 23 -5.14 -1.69 -63.16
N ALA A 24 -6.47 -1.56 -63.32
CA ALA A 24 -7.34 -1.06 -62.23
C ALA A 24 -7.30 -1.97 -61.01
N MET A 25 -7.35 -3.30 -61.20
CA MET A 25 -7.24 -4.28 -60.13
C MET A 25 -5.84 -4.26 -59.46
N GLY A 26 -4.78 -4.10 -60.26
CA GLY A 26 -3.41 -3.95 -59.76
C GLY A 26 -3.26 -2.73 -58.88
N ILE A 27 -3.75 -1.55 -59.29
CA ILE A 27 -3.72 -0.33 -58.50
C ILE A 27 -4.54 -0.50 -57.19
N PHE A 28 -5.72 -1.10 -57.29
CA PHE A 28 -6.55 -1.38 -56.09
C PHE A 28 -5.88 -2.31 -55.13
N LEU A 29 -5.26 -3.40 -55.58
CA LEU A 29 -4.54 -4.36 -54.72
C LEU A 29 -3.31 -3.71 -54.05
N ILE A 30 -2.52 -2.95 -54.81
CA ILE A 30 -1.36 -2.21 -54.26
C ILE A 30 -1.86 -1.20 -53.21
N GLY A 31 -2.95 -0.49 -53.46
CA GLY A 31 -3.55 0.43 -52.49
C GLY A 31 -4.02 -0.28 -51.22
N ALA A 32 -4.70 -1.42 -51.34
CA ALA A 32 -5.22 -2.18 -50.22
C ALA A 32 -4.08 -2.79 -49.38
N VAL A 33 -3.06 -3.38 -50.01
CA VAL A 33 -1.89 -3.93 -49.33
C VAL A 33 -1.07 -2.80 -48.69
N GLY A 34 -0.91 -1.67 -49.37
CA GLY A 34 -0.22 -0.50 -48.81
C GLY A 34 -0.89 0.04 -47.57
N LEU A 35 -2.21 0.16 -47.58
CA LEU A 35 -2.99 0.59 -46.42
C LEU A 35 -2.85 -0.41 -45.25
N ALA A 36 -2.85 -1.71 -45.51
CA ALA A 36 -2.69 -2.73 -44.49
C ALA A 36 -1.30 -2.69 -43.84
N ILE A 37 -0.23 -2.56 -44.62
CA ILE A 37 1.15 -2.52 -44.12
C ILE A 37 1.40 -1.22 -43.32
N ASP A 38 1.08 -0.07 -43.88
CA ASP A 38 1.28 1.21 -43.21
C ASP A 38 0.38 1.34 -41.97
N GLY A 39 -0.87 0.82 -42.04
CA GLY A 39 -1.78 0.77 -40.90
C GLY A 39 -1.26 -0.11 -39.78
N ALA A 40 -0.73 -1.31 -40.10
CA ALA A 40 -0.10 -2.17 -39.10
C ALA A 40 1.14 -1.52 -38.46
N HIS A 41 1.97 -0.83 -39.27
CA HIS A 41 3.13 -0.10 -38.77
C HIS A 41 2.74 1.05 -37.84
N LEU A 42 1.75 1.87 -38.22
CA LEU A 42 1.23 2.95 -37.38
C LEU A 42 0.64 2.42 -36.06
N TYR A 43 -0.10 1.32 -36.13
CA TYR A 43 -0.65 0.68 -34.94
C TYR A 43 0.47 0.19 -33.98
N ALA A 44 1.49 -0.47 -34.52
CA ALA A 44 2.63 -0.92 -33.72
C ALA A 44 3.37 0.24 -33.04
N GLN A 45 3.62 1.34 -33.80
CA GLN A 45 4.24 2.55 -33.26
C GLN A 45 3.37 3.20 -32.18
N ARG A 46 2.05 3.19 -32.32
CA ARG A 46 1.13 3.71 -31.30
C ARG A 46 1.18 2.88 -30.02
N GLN A 47 1.22 1.55 -30.11
CA GLN A 47 1.33 0.67 -28.93
C GLN A 47 2.65 0.88 -28.19
N MET A 48 3.76 1.00 -28.95
CA MET A 48 5.06 1.31 -28.35
C MET A 48 5.07 2.66 -27.65
N ALA A 49 4.47 3.68 -28.28
CA ALA A 49 4.36 5.01 -27.68
C ALA A 49 3.48 5.01 -26.42
N GLN A 50 2.37 4.24 -26.42
CA GLN A 50 1.53 4.09 -25.23
C GLN A 50 2.32 3.45 -24.07
N SER A 51 3.00 2.33 -24.31
CA SER A 51 3.83 1.69 -23.29
C SER A 51 4.92 2.61 -22.74
N ALA A 52 5.51 3.45 -23.61
CA ALA A 52 6.49 4.44 -23.17
C ALA A 52 5.86 5.57 -22.34
N ALA A 53 4.67 6.05 -22.70
CA ALA A 53 3.93 7.05 -21.93
C ALA A 53 3.53 6.50 -20.57
N ASP A 54 3.06 5.24 -20.50
CA ASP A 54 2.69 4.55 -19.26
C ASP A 54 3.90 4.42 -18.32
N ALA A 55 5.02 3.94 -18.84
CA ALA A 55 6.26 3.81 -18.06
C ALA A 55 6.77 5.17 -17.56
N ALA A 56 6.71 6.21 -18.39
CA ALA A 56 7.15 7.55 -18.04
C ALA A 56 6.25 8.21 -16.99
N SER A 57 4.92 8.08 -17.13
CA SER A 57 3.96 8.62 -16.15
C SER A 57 4.05 7.91 -14.82
N GLN A 58 4.16 6.57 -14.81
CA GLN A 58 4.36 5.79 -13.57
C GLN A 58 5.67 6.14 -12.88
N ALA A 59 6.79 6.24 -13.61
CA ALA A 59 8.06 6.63 -13.03
C ALA A 59 8.03 8.05 -12.45
N GLY A 60 7.39 8.98 -13.16
CA GLY A 60 7.22 10.36 -12.71
C GLY A 60 6.39 10.46 -11.42
N ILE A 61 5.22 9.82 -11.38
CA ILE A 61 4.37 9.86 -10.18
C ILE A 61 5.00 9.12 -9.00
N MET A 62 5.73 8.01 -9.25
CA MET A 62 6.46 7.28 -8.21
C MET A 62 7.53 8.17 -7.57
N SER A 63 8.25 8.98 -8.35
CA SER A 63 9.23 9.90 -7.79
C SER A 63 8.58 11.01 -6.94
N ILE A 64 7.34 11.42 -7.24
CA ILE A 64 6.56 12.33 -6.39
C ILE A 64 6.14 11.59 -5.11
N PHE A 65 5.68 10.37 -5.24
CA PHE A 65 5.28 9.53 -4.10
C PHE A 65 6.42 9.30 -3.11
N ASP A 66 7.62 9.02 -3.60
CA ASP A 66 8.83 8.80 -2.80
C ASP A 66 9.54 10.10 -2.37
N ASN A 67 9.01 11.27 -2.71
CA ASN A 67 9.64 12.58 -2.50
C ASN A 67 11.04 12.71 -3.13
N THR A 68 11.31 11.96 -4.18
CA THR A 68 12.59 12.00 -4.90
C THR A 68 12.57 12.95 -6.09
N ASN A 69 11.41 13.47 -6.46
CA ASN A 69 11.22 14.40 -7.59
C ASN A 69 11.96 15.74 -7.44
N SER A 70 12.40 16.09 -6.21
CA SER A 70 13.21 17.30 -5.95
C SER A 70 14.70 17.03 -5.78
N ILE A 71 15.14 15.78 -5.87
CA ILE A 71 16.52 15.37 -5.62
C ILE A 71 17.32 15.43 -6.93
N ALA A 72 18.48 16.09 -6.90
CA ALA A 72 19.42 16.05 -8.01
C ALA A 72 20.04 14.65 -8.11
N GLY A 73 19.98 14.04 -9.30
CA GLY A 73 20.49 12.69 -9.51
C GLY A 73 20.41 12.25 -10.97
N ASN A 74 20.50 10.96 -11.20
CA ASN A 74 20.26 10.37 -12.52
C ASN A 74 19.38 9.12 -12.36
N PRO A 75 18.08 9.19 -12.71
CA PRO A 75 17.39 10.33 -13.34
C PRO A 75 17.25 11.53 -12.39
N ALA A 76 17.20 12.73 -12.95
CA ALA A 76 17.08 13.97 -12.20
C ALA A 76 15.65 14.22 -11.70
N GLY A 77 15.53 14.99 -10.63
CA GLY A 77 14.26 15.55 -10.20
C GLY A 77 13.69 16.55 -11.22
N PHE A 78 12.42 16.93 -11.04
CA PHE A 78 11.71 17.86 -11.93
C PHE A 78 10.74 18.73 -11.13
N SER A 79 10.43 19.90 -11.70
CA SER A 79 9.45 20.80 -11.11
C SER A 79 8.02 20.32 -11.40
N THR A 80 7.18 20.33 -10.40
CA THR A 80 5.74 20.03 -10.51
C THR A 80 4.90 21.28 -10.78
N SER A 81 5.52 22.45 -10.92
CA SER A 81 4.86 23.70 -11.25
C SER A 81 4.84 23.94 -12.77
N GLY A 82 3.75 23.57 -13.43
CA GLY A 82 3.56 23.81 -14.86
C GLY A 82 3.93 22.63 -15.76
N THR A 83 3.86 22.86 -17.07
CA THR A 83 4.14 21.84 -18.09
C THR A 83 5.55 22.02 -18.63
N PHE A 84 6.26 20.92 -18.87
CA PHE A 84 7.56 20.94 -19.51
C PHE A 84 7.66 19.86 -20.61
N THR A 85 8.70 19.96 -21.44
CA THR A 85 8.97 18.98 -22.50
C THR A 85 10.29 18.28 -22.26
N CYS A 86 10.42 17.05 -22.73
CA CYS A 86 11.68 16.32 -22.63
C CYS A 86 12.83 16.92 -23.47
N ALA A 87 12.51 17.81 -24.39
CA ALA A 87 13.52 18.61 -25.09
C ALA A 87 14.18 19.65 -24.16
N THR A 88 13.43 20.20 -23.20
CA THR A 88 13.93 21.19 -22.24
C THR A 88 14.50 20.58 -20.97
N ASP A 89 14.00 19.41 -20.56
CA ASP A 89 14.42 18.71 -19.34
C ASP A 89 14.59 17.20 -19.59
N PRO A 90 15.60 16.80 -20.41
CA PRO A 90 15.77 15.41 -20.81
C PRO A 90 16.20 14.47 -19.68
N ALA A 91 16.80 15.01 -18.61
CA ALA A 91 17.30 14.22 -17.49
C ALA A 91 16.23 13.93 -16.44
N SER A 92 15.07 14.59 -16.50
CA SER A 92 13.98 14.37 -15.54
C SER A 92 13.48 12.92 -15.59
N THR A 93 13.04 12.41 -14.44
CA THR A 93 12.60 11.01 -14.30
C THR A 93 11.61 10.58 -15.40
N PRO A 94 10.49 11.28 -15.67
CA PRO A 94 9.57 10.85 -16.72
C PRO A 94 10.21 10.87 -18.12
N CYS A 95 11.08 11.85 -18.40
CA CYS A 95 11.75 11.95 -19.68
C CYS A 95 12.82 10.88 -19.89
N ALA A 96 13.57 10.54 -18.86
CA ALA A 96 14.55 9.45 -18.89
C ALA A 96 13.89 8.11 -19.21
N PHE A 97 12.72 7.83 -18.60
CA PHE A 97 11.96 6.61 -18.88
C PHE A 97 11.32 6.60 -20.26
N ALA A 98 10.82 7.73 -20.76
CA ALA A 98 10.37 7.85 -22.16
C ALA A 98 11.50 7.53 -23.13
N MET A 99 12.69 8.09 -22.92
CA MET A 99 13.88 7.85 -23.76
C MET A 99 14.37 6.39 -23.70
N GLN A 100 14.38 5.76 -22.53
CA GLN A 100 14.72 4.34 -22.39
C GLN A 100 13.77 3.43 -23.19
N ASN A 101 12.53 3.86 -23.39
CA ASN A 101 11.54 3.17 -24.20
C ASN A 101 11.52 3.63 -25.67
N GLY A 102 12.55 4.38 -26.11
CA GLY A 102 12.76 4.77 -27.51
C GLY A 102 11.98 6.01 -27.96
N PHE A 103 11.50 6.86 -27.04
CA PHE A 103 10.80 8.10 -27.33
C PHE A 103 11.49 9.29 -26.63
N GLY A 104 11.65 10.39 -27.35
CA GLY A 104 12.36 11.59 -26.89
C GLY A 104 13.49 12.02 -27.83
N SER A 105 13.57 11.41 -29.01
CA SER A 105 14.43 11.86 -30.10
C SER A 105 13.91 13.17 -30.72
N SER A 106 14.68 13.77 -31.62
CA SER A 106 14.30 15.01 -32.32
C SER A 106 13.02 14.88 -33.18
N SER A 107 12.58 13.65 -33.46
CA SER A 107 11.31 13.37 -34.16
C SER A 107 10.10 13.25 -33.22
N ASP A 108 10.33 13.31 -31.92
CA ASP A 108 9.33 13.11 -30.89
C ASP A 108 9.07 14.38 -30.09
N THR A 109 7.83 14.59 -29.72
CA THR A 109 7.47 15.58 -28.70
C THR A 109 6.91 14.83 -27.50
N VAL A 110 7.68 14.83 -26.40
CA VAL A 110 7.24 14.28 -25.12
C VAL A 110 6.94 15.43 -24.18
N THR A 111 5.71 15.55 -23.74
CA THR A 111 5.22 16.62 -22.85
C THR A 111 4.77 16.02 -21.52
N VAL A 112 5.23 16.60 -20.44
CA VAL A 112 4.84 16.24 -19.07
C VAL A 112 4.03 17.38 -18.47
N SER A 113 2.87 17.05 -17.90
CA SER A 113 1.95 18.01 -17.29
C SER A 113 1.31 17.43 -16.02
N PHE A 114 0.76 18.31 -15.19
CA PHE A 114 0.12 17.96 -13.92
C PHE A 114 -1.35 18.42 -13.97
N PRO A 115 -2.22 17.55 -14.48
CA PRO A 115 -3.62 17.93 -14.67
C PRO A 115 -4.36 18.04 -13.32
N PRO A 116 -5.48 18.76 -13.28
CA PRO A 116 -6.34 18.82 -12.10
C PRO A 116 -7.06 17.49 -11.86
N ALA A 117 -7.58 17.30 -10.66
CA ALA A 117 -8.31 16.09 -10.24
C ALA A 117 -9.47 15.69 -11.17
N SER A 118 -10.05 16.63 -11.88
CA SER A 118 -11.11 16.36 -12.87
C SER A 118 -10.65 15.54 -14.09
N ALA A 119 -9.33 15.38 -14.29
CA ALA A 119 -8.79 14.55 -15.36
C ALA A 119 -8.85 13.04 -15.05
N ALA A 120 -9.13 12.65 -13.80
CA ALA A 120 -9.30 11.27 -13.38
C ALA A 120 -10.67 11.08 -12.69
N PRO A 121 -11.79 11.14 -13.41
CA PRO A 121 -13.10 11.04 -12.83
C PRO A 121 -13.36 9.65 -12.22
N GLY A 122 -13.93 9.62 -11.01
CA GLY A 122 -14.24 8.38 -10.30
C GLY A 122 -13.07 7.74 -9.55
N VAL A 123 -11.90 8.38 -9.55
CA VAL A 123 -10.72 7.95 -8.78
C VAL A 123 -10.63 8.77 -7.50
N THR A 124 -10.44 8.10 -6.36
CA THR A 124 -10.20 8.77 -5.07
C THR A 124 -8.72 9.13 -4.98
N LEU A 125 -8.40 10.37 -5.33
CA LEU A 125 -7.03 10.87 -5.29
C LEU A 125 -6.59 11.15 -3.86
N SER A 126 -5.32 10.88 -3.55
CA SER A 126 -4.73 11.24 -2.27
C SER A 126 -4.72 12.76 -2.08
N THR A 127 -5.20 13.21 -0.93
CA THR A 127 -5.18 14.64 -0.55
C THR A 127 -3.88 15.05 0.12
N PHE A 128 -3.00 14.10 0.41
CA PHE A 128 -1.72 14.35 1.08
C PHE A 128 -0.69 15.03 0.14
N TYR A 129 -0.68 14.64 -1.14
CA TYR A 129 0.25 15.19 -2.11
C TYR A 129 -0.34 16.43 -2.78
N PRO A 130 0.40 17.56 -2.82
CA PRO A 130 -0.05 18.78 -3.52
C PRO A 130 -0.20 18.54 -5.03
N VAL A 131 0.57 17.59 -5.58
CA VAL A 131 0.43 17.07 -6.94
C VAL A 131 0.24 15.56 -6.84
N ASN A 132 -0.93 15.10 -7.25
CA ASN A 132 -1.35 13.70 -7.16
C ASN A 132 -1.68 13.08 -8.53
N LEU A 133 -1.50 13.83 -9.61
CA LEU A 133 -1.65 13.40 -10.99
C LEU A 133 -0.47 13.86 -11.84
N ILE A 134 0.01 12.99 -12.72
CA ILE A 134 0.95 13.32 -13.77
C ILE A 134 0.43 12.77 -15.09
N GLN A 135 0.53 13.56 -16.14
CA GLN A 135 0.19 13.16 -17.50
C GLN A 135 1.41 13.28 -18.39
N VAL A 136 1.70 12.22 -19.12
CA VAL A 136 2.73 12.20 -20.17
C VAL A 136 2.07 12.01 -21.51
N THR A 137 2.31 12.96 -22.43
CA THR A 137 1.83 12.91 -23.81
C THR A 137 3.01 12.71 -24.74
N ILE A 138 2.96 11.69 -25.57
CA ILE A 138 3.97 11.40 -26.59
C ILE A 138 3.36 11.62 -27.98
N GLN A 139 4.03 12.43 -28.79
CA GLN A 139 3.68 12.67 -30.17
C GLN A 139 4.87 12.33 -31.06
N ARG A 140 4.65 11.52 -32.11
CA ARG A 140 5.67 11.10 -33.09
C ARG A 140 5.14 11.20 -34.49
N GLN A 141 5.94 11.72 -35.41
CA GLN A 141 5.68 11.60 -36.84
C GLN A 141 6.23 10.27 -37.36
N VAL A 142 5.37 9.45 -37.92
CA VAL A 142 5.71 8.15 -38.52
C VAL A 142 5.60 8.25 -40.03
N ASN A 143 6.69 8.00 -40.73
CA ASN A 143 6.69 8.01 -42.19
C ASN A 143 5.90 6.83 -42.73
N THR A 144 5.03 7.10 -43.70
CA THR A 144 4.32 6.07 -44.46
C THR A 144 5.20 5.49 -45.55
N THR A 145 5.06 4.22 -45.87
CA THR A 145 5.91 3.54 -46.85
C THR A 145 5.20 3.47 -48.22
N LEU A 146 4.00 2.91 -48.25
CA LEU A 146 3.25 2.70 -49.45
C LEU A 146 2.15 3.77 -49.67
N MET A 147 1.56 4.25 -48.57
CA MET A 147 0.55 5.34 -48.64
C MET A 147 1.11 6.64 -49.24
N ARG A 148 2.42 6.89 -49.13
CA ARG A 148 3.06 8.07 -49.75
C ARG A 148 2.94 8.11 -51.28
N LEU A 149 2.66 6.97 -51.92
CA LEU A 149 2.37 6.91 -53.36
C LEU A 149 0.98 7.48 -53.70
N LEU A 150 0.10 7.51 -52.70
CA LEU A 150 -1.30 8.00 -52.84
C LEU A 150 -1.51 9.40 -52.25
N GLY A 151 -0.50 9.94 -51.52
CA GLY A 151 -0.54 11.30 -50.97
C GLY A 151 0.19 11.48 -49.63
N PRO A 152 -0.28 10.97 -48.50
CA PRO A 152 0.35 11.28 -47.20
C PRO A 152 1.73 10.67 -47.06
N THR A 153 2.76 11.49 -46.82
CA THR A 153 4.14 11.05 -46.65
C THR A 153 4.45 10.69 -45.21
N ALA A 154 3.69 11.17 -44.23
CA ALA A 154 3.80 10.87 -42.83
C ALA A 154 2.43 10.96 -42.15
N SER A 155 2.29 10.24 -41.02
CA SER A 155 1.13 10.34 -40.13
C SER A 155 1.62 10.62 -38.72
N THR A 156 0.93 11.49 -37.97
CA THR A 156 1.23 11.79 -36.59
C THR A 156 0.46 10.86 -35.69
N ILE A 157 1.17 10.10 -34.84
CA ILE A 157 0.56 9.38 -33.72
C ILE A 157 0.67 10.25 -32.47
N GLN A 158 -0.36 10.24 -31.65
CA GLN A 158 -0.38 10.86 -30.34
C GLN A 158 -1.01 9.90 -29.33
N VAL A 159 -0.39 9.79 -28.17
CA VAL A 159 -0.87 9.01 -27.04
C VAL A 159 -0.66 9.82 -25.76
N ASN A 160 -1.46 9.54 -24.77
CA ASN A 160 -1.30 10.11 -23.44
C ASN A 160 -1.52 9.02 -22.40
N SER A 161 -0.88 9.19 -21.29
CA SER A 161 -0.99 8.33 -20.10
C SER A 161 -1.07 9.22 -18.88
N ILE A 162 -1.97 8.89 -17.96
CA ILE A 162 -2.14 9.56 -16.69
C ILE A 162 -1.87 8.55 -15.58
N SER A 163 -0.98 8.91 -14.67
CA SER A 163 -0.76 8.17 -13.43
C SER A 163 -1.12 9.02 -12.22
N ALA A 164 -1.62 8.38 -11.18
CA ALA A 164 -2.17 9.02 -10.00
C ALA A 164 -1.61 8.41 -8.72
N ILE A 165 -1.57 9.23 -7.65
CA ILE A 165 -1.50 8.73 -6.27
C ILE A 165 -2.93 8.66 -5.77
N VAL A 166 -3.40 7.44 -5.52
CA VAL A 166 -4.78 7.14 -5.15
C VAL A 166 -4.86 6.61 -3.73
N ASP A 167 -5.95 6.94 -3.03
CA ASP A 167 -6.27 6.30 -1.76
C ASP A 167 -7.08 5.02 -2.06
N VAL A 168 -6.52 3.88 -1.70
CA VAL A 168 -7.17 2.57 -1.83
C VAL A 168 -7.44 1.97 -0.46
N LEU A 169 -8.51 1.23 -0.34
CA LEU A 169 -8.78 0.48 0.87
C LEU A 169 -7.73 -0.62 1.04
N ALA A 170 -7.13 -0.74 2.22
CA ALA A 170 -6.21 -1.81 2.50
C ALA A 170 -6.86 -3.18 2.23
N PRO A 171 -6.13 -4.10 1.59
CA PRO A 171 -6.74 -5.33 1.08
C PRO A 171 -7.20 -6.29 2.20
N VAL A 172 -6.57 -6.23 3.38
CA VAL A 172 -6.97 -7.03 4.55
C VAL A 172 -6.60 -6.33 5.86
N PRO A 173 -7.51 -6.32 6.85
CA PRO A 173 -7.25 -5.74 8.18
C PRO A 173 -6.11 -6.40 8.95
N ILE A 174 -5.94 -7.71 8.81
CA ILE A 174 -4.86 -8.45 9.46
C ILE A 174 -4.04 -9.19 8.41
N LEU A 175 -2.79 -8.78 8.24
CA LEU A 175 -1.82 -9.43 7.38
C LEU A 175 -0.65 -9.98 8.21
N VAL A 176 -0.47 -11.30 8.17
CA VAL A 176 0.70 -11.97 8.75
C VAL A 176 1.68 -12.30 7.65
N THR A 177 2.80 -11.61 7.63
CA THR A 177 3.71 -11.56 6.48
C THR A 177 4.74 -12.67 6.44
N HIS A 178 5.00 -13.41 7.55
CA HIS A 178 6.03 -14.45 7.58
C HIS A 178 5.76 -15.54 6.55
N PRO A 179 6.71 -15.83 5.63
CA PRO A 179 6.44 -16.68 4.47
C PRO A 179 6.46 -18.19 4.74
N THR A 180 7.10 -18.66 5.85
CA THR A 180 7.38 -20.10 6.02
C THR A 180 7.19 -20.63 7.45
N LEU A 181 6.84 -19.78 8.43
CA LEU A 181 6.86 -20.17 9.82
C LEU A 181 5.66 -21.03 10.23
N THR A 182 5.92 -22.04 11.04
CA THR A 182 4.89 -22.77 11.82
C THR A 182 4.27 -21.85 12.86
N GLY A 183 2.93 -21.83 12.96
CA GLY A 183 2.23 -20.99 13.93
C GLY A 183 2.42 -19.50 13.69
N ALA A 184 2.59 -19.06 12.44
CA ALA A 184 2.68 -17.65 12.09
C ALA A 184 1.48 -16.87 12.63
N PHE A 185 0.30 -17.50 12.65
CA PHE A 185 -0.87 -17.06 13.40
C PHE A 185 -1.18 -18.08 14.50
N SER A 186 -1.32 -17.64 15.73
CA SER A 186 -1.68 -18.53 16.82
C SER A 186 -2.71 -17.91 17.75
N THR A 187 -3.64 -18.75 18.25
CA THR A 187 -4.55 -18.43 19.34
C THR A 187 -4.12 -19.20 20.59
N ASN A 188 -4.31 -18.61 21.76
CA ASN A 188 -3.97 -19.22 23.05
C ASN A 188 -5.05 -18.91 24.12
N GLY A 189 -5.46 -19.93 24.85
CA GLY A 189 -6.55 -19.77 25.83
C GLY A 189 -7.93 -19.65 25.19
N GLY A 190 -8.92 -19.17 25.92
CA GLY A 190 -10.29 -18.94 25.48
C GLY A 190 -10.50 -17.62 24.74
N VAL A 191 -9.52 -17.15 24.00
CA VAL A 191 -9.60 -15.86 23.29
C VAL A 191 -10.75 -15.82 22.30
N LEU A 192 -11.52 -14.73 22.32
CA LEU A 192 -12.51 -14.39 21.31
C LEU A 192 -11.99 -13.22 20.49
N VAL A 193 -11.67 -13.47 19.23
CA VAL A 193 -11.32 -12.43 18.26
C VAL A 193 -12.55 -12.12 17.43
N THR A 194 -13.03 -10.89 17.44
CA THR A 194 -14.18 -10.44 16.67
C THR A 194 -13.74 -9.32 15.73
N ILE A 195 -14.02 -9.45 14.44
CA ILE A 195 -13.82 -8.39 13.45
C ILE A 195 -15.18 -8.00 12.90
N CYS A 196 -15.44 -6.68 12.81
CA CYS A 196 -16.68 -6.11 12.35
C CYS A 196 -16.39 -5.07 11.24
N GLY A 197 -17.18 -5.13 10.16
CA GLY A 197 -16.98 -4.26 9.01
C GLY A 197 -15.73 -4.61 8.18
N GLY A 198 -15.26 -3.64 7.43
CA GLY A 198 -14.09 -3.79 6.55
C GLY A 198 -14.36 -4.56 5.24
N PRO A 199 -13.30 -5.02 4.57
CA PRO A 199 -13.41 -5.74 3.30
C PRO A 199 -13.94 -7.17 3.47
N SER A 200 -14.32 -7.79 2.35
CA SER A 200 -14.80 -9.18 2.31
C SER A 200 -13.74 -10.24 2.66
N LYS A 201 -12.50 -9.86 2.84
CA LYS A 201 -11.39 -10.66 3.36
C LYS A 201 -10.79 -9.94 4.55
N SER A 202 -10.81 -10.53 5.72
CA SER A 202 -10.37 -9.87 6.95
C SER A 202 -8.99 -10.29 7.42
N ILE A 203 -8.58 -11.52 7.13
CA ILE A 203 -7.31 -12.07 7.60
C ILE A 203 -6.59 -12.78 6.46
N GLN A 204 -5.28 -12.52 6.33
CA GLN A 204 -4.41 -13.26 5.42
C GLN A 204 -3.14 -13.70 6.13
N ILE A 205 -2.82 -15.00 6.02
CA ILE A 205 -1.61 -15.61 6.56
C ILE A 205 -0.73 -16.07 5.39
N ASN A 206 0.44 -15.44 5.24
CA ASN A 206 1.36 -15.68 4.13
C ASN A 206 2.29 -16.88 4.32
N SER A 207 2.25 -17.56 5.46
CA SER A 207 3.10 -18.72 5.67
C SER A 207 2.62 -19.91 4.84
N ASN A 208 3.56 -20.52 4.08
CA ASN A 208 3.33 -21.75 3.31
C ASN A 208 3.46 -23.02 4.16
N ASN A 209 3.68 -22.90 5.47
CA ASN A 209 3.81 -24.04 6.36
C ASN A 209 2.47 -24.78 6.51
N LEU A 210 2.53 -26.10 6.60
CA LEU A 210 1.32 -26.93 6.80
C LEU A 210 0.59 -26.67 8.12
N THR A 211 1.28 -26.03 9.07
CA THR A 211 0.78 -25.61 10.38
C THR A 211 0.98 -24.11 10.57
N ALA A 212 0.71 -23.31 9.53
CA ALA A 212 0.81 -21.84 9.55
C ALA A 212 -0.13 -21.22 10.60
N THR A 213 -1.28 -21.85 10.86
CA THR A 213 -2.19 -21.49 11.95
C THR A 213 -2.24 -22.57 12.99
N ILE A 214 -2.13 -22.21 14.29
CA ILE A 214 -2.23 -23.14 15.42
C ILE A 214 -3.09 -22.57 16.54
N ASN A 215 -3.75 -23.47 17.27
CA ASN A 215 -4.37 -23.13 18.55
C ASN A 215 -3.57 -23.79 19.68
N LYS A 216 -3.01 -22.95 20.55
CA LYS A 216 -2.20 -23.40 21.73
C LYS A 216 -3.07 -23.62 22.96
N GLY A 217 -4.37 -23.32 22.89
CA GLY A 217 -5.32 -23.45 23.99
C GLY A 217 -6.50 -24.36 23.65
N THR A 218 -7.48 -24.42 24.52
CA THR A 218 -8.60 -25.35 24.41
C THR A 218 -9.79 -24.84 23.60
N SER A 219 -9.94 -23.53 23.32
CA SER A 219 -11.15 -22.98 22.69
C SER A 219 -11.03 -21.56 22.12
N GLY A 220 -9.94 -21.23 21.41
CA GLY A 220 -9.88 -19.94 20.71
C GLY A 220 -10.97 -19.84 19.65
N THR A 221 -11.62 -18.68 19.53
CA THR A 221 -12.65 -18.38 18.54
C THR A 221 -12.24 -17.16 17.72
N VAL A 222 -12.32 -17.28 16.39
CA VAL A 222 -12.21 -16.16 15.45
C VAL A 222 -13.57 -15.95 14.80
N ASN A 223 -14.22 -14.85 15.15
CA ASN A 223 -15.55 -14.50 14.72
C ASN A 223 -15.49 -13.38 13.66
N LEU A 224 -15.72 -13.74 12.43
CA LEU A 224 -15.83 -12.84 11.28
C LEU A 224 -17.28 -12.72 10.77
N SER A 225 -18.28 -13.16 11.54
CA SER A 225 -19.66 -13.22 11.08
C SER A 225 -20.26 -11.84 10.75
N HIS A 226 -19.75 -10.78 11.37
CA HIS A 226 -20.13 -9.40 11.12
C HIS A 226 -19.01 -8.60 10.44
N ALA A 227 -17.95 -9.26 9.98
CA ALA A 227 -16.95 -8.65 9.12
C ALA A 227 -17.48 -8.49 7.69
N GLY A 228 -16.79 -7.70 6.89
CA GLY A 228 -17.15 -7.43 5.51
C GLY A 228 -18.30 -6.44 5.34
N PRO A 229 -18.54 -5.97 4.12
CA PRO A 229 -19.63 -5.08 3.82
C PRO A 229 -20.99 -5.82 4.00
N PRO A 230 -22.10 -5.14 4.34
CA PRO A 230 -22.21 -3.69 4.46
C PRO A 230 -22.02 -3.14 5.89
N ASP A 231 -21.39 -3.87 6.82
CA ASP A 231 -21.23 -3.42 8.20
C ASP A 231 -20.27 -2.21 8.28
N PRO A 232 -20.68 -1.09 8.91
CA PRO A 232 -19.82 0.08 9.10
C PRO A 232 -18.85 -0.06 10.30
N GLY A 233 -18.61 -1.26 10.81
CA GLY A 233 -17.76 -1.52 11.96
C GLY A 233 -18.48 -1.55 13.30
N ASN A 234 -19.82 -1.69 13.32
CA ASN A 234 -20.61 -1.73 14.55
C ASN A 234 -21.12 -3.15 14.93
N CYS A 235 -20.65 -4.17 14.24
CA CYS A 235 -20.99 -5.58 14.48
C CYS A 235 -22.50 -5.92 14.36
N THR A 236 -23.21 -5.30 13.43
CA THR A 236 -24.67 -5.49 13.32
C THR A 236 -25.16 -6.04 11.99
N THR A 237 -24.51 -5.72 10.89
CA THR A 237 -25.05 -5.95 9.53
C THR A 237 -24.11 -6.66 8.56
N GLY A 238 -22.87 -6.92 8.94
CA GLY A 238 -21.91 -7.64 8.10
C GLY A 238 -22.37 -9.05 7.77
N THR A 239 -22.04 -9.52 6.58
CA THR A 239 -22.41 -10.85 6.09
C THR A 239 -21.31 -11.89 6.27
N GLY A 240 -20.15 -11.46 6.72
CA GLY A 240 -18.96 -12.28 6.92
C GLY A 240 -17.81 -11.90 6.00
N ALA A 241 -16.60 -12.35 6.37
CA ALA A 241 -15.39 -12.15 5.58
C ALA A 241 -14.50 -13.38 5.61
N ASP A 242 -13.66 -13.51 4.57
CA ASP A 242 -12.77 -14.64 4.39
C ASP A 242 -11.56 -14.58 5.35
N PHE A 243 -11.13 -15.77 5.80
CA PHE A 243 -9.87 -16.03 6.48
C PHE A 243 -8.97 -16.83 5.52
N GLY A 244 -7.94 -16.21 4.98
CA GLY A 244 -7.03 -16.84 4.01
C GLY A 244 -5.76 -17.36 4.67
N VAL A 245 -5.36 -18.58 4.32
CA VAL A 245 -4.08 -19.20 4.71
C VAL A 245 -3.41 -19.78 3.48
N TRP A 246 -2.14 -19.47 3.27
CA TRP A 246 -1.44 -20.04 2.13
C TRP A 246 -1.08 -21.52 2.34
N GLY A 247 -0.40 -21.83 3.45
CA GLY A 247 0.04 -23.19 3.74
C GLY A 247 -1.08 -24.09 4.28
N GLY A 248 -1.28 -24.07 5.56
CA GLY A 248 -2.25 -24.96 6.23
C GLY A 248 -2.50 -24.59 7.68
N PRO A 249 -3.29 -25.37 8.37
CA PRO A 249 -4.02 -26.57 7.94
C PRO A 249 -5.21 -26.29 7.01
N SER A 250 -5.76 -27.36 6.39
CA SER A 250 -6.94 -27.24 5.50
C SER A 250 -8.25 -26.92 6.21
N SER A 251 -8.27 -27.08 7.53
CA SER A 251 -9.35 -26.65 8.43
C SER A 251 -8.76 -25.91 9.63
N PRO A 252 -9.43 -24.88 10.17
CA PRO A 252 -8.90 -24.11 11.29
C PRO A 252 -8.74 -24.99 12.53
N SER A 253 -7.66 -24.76 13.28
CA SER A 253 -7.39 -25.40 14.58
C SER A 253 -8.15 -24.72 15.74
N PHE A 254 -8.87 -23.65 15.47
CA PHE A 254 -9.70 -22.85 16.36
C PHE A 254 -11.14 -22.82 15.86
N THR A 255 -12.09 -22.37 16.67
CA THR A 255 -13.46 -22.16 16.20
C THR A 255 -13.50 -20.97 15.24
N TYR A 256 -13.97 -21.20 14.01
CA TYR A 256 -14.13 -20.17 13.00
C TYR A 256 -15.60 -19.90 12.73
N LEU A 257 -16.00 -18.63 12.79
CA LEU A 257 -17.35 -18.17 12.48
C LEU A 257 -17.25 -17.14 11.32
N GLY A 258 -17.54 -17.59 10.11
CA GLY A 258 -17.39 -16.78 8.89
C GLY A 258 -18.64 -16.01 8.47
N GLY A 259 -19.79 -16.19 9.16
CA GLY A 259 -21.06 -15.62 8.71
C GLY A 259 -21.62 -16.35 7.48
N SER A 260 -22.44 -15.66 6.69
CA SER A 260 -23.11 -16.25 5.52
C SER A 260 -22.21 -16.27 4.27
N THR A 261 -21.23 -15.39 4.17
CA THR A 261 -20.36 -15.26 2.98
C THR A 261 -18.91 -15.60 3.24
N GLY A 262 -18.42 -15.46 4.49
CA GLY A 262 -17.03 -15.67 4.83
C GLY A 262 -16.63 -17.15 4.89
N ARG A 263 -15.45 -17.45 4.36
CA ARG A 263 -14.90 -18.81 4.25
C ARG A 263 -13.50 -18.87 4.84
N TYR A 264 -13.15 -20.05 5.34
CA TYR A 264 -11.75 -20.39 5.58
C TYR A 264 -11.14 -20.91 4.27
N LEU A 265 -10.23 -20.12 3.71
CA LEU A 265 -9.64 -20.39 2.39
C LEU A 265 -8.23 -20.95 2.54
N GLN A 266 -8.01 -22.17 2.04
CA GLN A 266 -6.72 -22.83 1.98
C GLN A 266 -6.65 -23.69 0.71
N PRO A 267 -5.69 -23.49 -0.17
CA PRO A 267 -4.67 -22.44 -0.14
C PRO A 267 -5.22 -21.08 -0.57
N ALA A 268 -4.79 -20.03 0.11
CA ALA A 268 -5.02 -18.65 -0.30
C ALA A 268 -3.69 -18.02 -0.72
N SER A 269 -3.61 -17.45 -1.91
CA SER A 269 -2.40 -16.81 -2.42
C SER A 269 -1.87 -15.77 -1.42
N PRO A 270 -0.55 -15.74 -1.18
CA PRO A 270 0.06 -14.75 -0.31
C PRO A 270 -0.14 -13.34 -0.88
N MET A 271 -0.25 -12.37 0.00
CA MET A 271 -0.39 -10.96 -0.35
C MET A 271 0.92 -10.23 -0.10
N ASN A 272 1.25 -9.29 -0.97
CA ASN A 272 2.36 -8.39 -0.73
C ASN A 272 2.06 -7.48 0.46
N ASP A 273 3.12 -6.98 1.08
CA ASP A 273 3.02 -5.96 2.12
C ASP A 273 2.54 -4.64 1.48
N PRO A 274 1.34 -4.15 1.81
CA PRO A 274 0.79 -2.95 1.19
C PRO A 274 1.52 -1.67 1.62
N LEU A 275 2.25 -1.71 2.73
CA LEU A 275 2.99 -0.57 3.27
C LEU A 275 4.50 -0.64 3.01
N ALA A 276 4.96 -1.59 2.16
CA ALA A 276 6.38 -1.76 1.86
C ALA A 276 7.05 -0.50 1.28
N GLY A 277 6.29 0.33 0.56
CA GLY A 277 6.75 1.59 -0.03
C GLY A 277 6.78 2.79 0.94
N VAL A 278 6.18 2.69 2.14
CA VAL A 278 6.17 3.81 3.09
C VAL A 278 7.56 4.02 3.65
N ALA A 279 8.12 5.23 3.43
CA ALA A 279 9.43 5.59 3.91
C ALA A 279 9.45 5.74 5.45
N PRO A 280 10.55 5.34 6.13
CA PRO A 280 10.71 5.61 7.55
C PRO A 280 10.74 7.12 7.80
N PRO A 281 10.28 7.59 8.98
CA PRO A 281 10.37 9.00 9.33
C PRO A 281 11.83 9.45 9.41
N PRO A 282 12.12 10.72 9.01
CA PRO A 282 13.46 11.27 9.17
C PRO A 282 13.83 11.37 10.65
N VAL A 283 15.11 11.21 10.96
CA VAL A 283 15.61 11.33 12.33
C VAL A 283 15.36 12.75 12.83
N PRO A 284 14.63 12.94 13.95
CA PRO A 284 14.40 14.25 14.51
C PRO A 284 15.71 14.91 14.98
N THR A 285 15.83 16.20 14.79
CA THR A 285 16.96 17.00 15.29
C THR A 285 16.81 17.37 16.77
N THR A 286 15.60 17.28 17.31
CA THR A 286 15.27 17.60 18.71
C THR A 286 15.04 16.33 19.52
N LEU A 287 15.51 16.32 20.74
CA LEU A 287 15.18 15.25 21.70
C LEU A 287 13.74 15.37 22.15
N GLY A 288 13.06 14.25 22.30
CA GLY A 288 11.82 14.18 23.05
C GLY A 288 12.09 14.47 24.52
N THR A 289 11.14 15.14 25.16
CA THR A 289 11.25 15.57 26.56
C THR A 289 10.07 15.07 27.37
N THR A 290 10.25 15.06 28.69
CA THR A 290 9.19 14.76 29.63
C THR A 290 9.02 15.92 30.60
N SER A 291 7.78 16.24 30.95
CA SER A 291 7.46 17.25 31.94
C SER A 291 6.34 16.79 32.86
N PRO A 292 6.41 17.09 34.17
CA PRO A 292 5.32 16.79 35.09
C PRO A 292 4.10 17.67 34.78
N LEU A 293 2.90 17.10 34.84
CA LEU A 293 1.63 17.81 34.74
C LEU A 293 0.93 17.87 36.10
N GLY A 294 0.23 18.97 36.31
CA GLY A 294 -0.68 19.09 37.45
C GLY A 294 -1.95 18.25 37.26
N ASN A 295 -2.54 17.83 38.36
CA ASN A 295 -3.80 17.07 38.35
C ASN A 295 -4.92 17.89 37.68
N GLY A 296 -5.70 17.26 36.81
CA GLY A 296 -6.79 17.87 36.05
C GLY A 296 -6.34 18.79 34.91
N VAL A 297 -5.05 18.84 34.56
CA VAL A 297 -4.50 19.70 33.52
C VAL A 297 -4.12 18.85 32.28
N ASN A 298 -4.44 19.33 31.08
CA ASN A 298 -4.04 18.78 29.79
C ASN A 298 -4.27 17.26 29.66
N GLY A 299 -5.42 16.77 30.14
CA GLY A 299 -5.76 15.35 30.07
C GLY A 299 -5.29 14.52 31.27
N CYS A 300 -4.52 15.10 32.19
CA CYS A 300 -4.25 14.44 33.46
C CYS A 300 -5.53 14.27 34.27
N PRO A 301 -5.83 13.09 34.84
CA PRO A 301 -6.97 12.92 35.73
C PRO A 301 -6.92 13.89 36.93
N ALA A 302 -8.11 14.22 37.47
CA ALA A 302 -8.16 15.10 38.66
C ALA A 302 -7.53 14.45 39.89
N SER A 303 -7.47 13.12 39.96
CA SER A 303 -6.94 12.36 41.10
C SER A 303 -6.17 11.11 40.58
N PRO A 304 -5.04 11.27 39.87
CA PRO A 304 -4.22 10.14 39.47
C PRO A 304 -3.56 9.51 40.70
N THR A 305 -3.30 8.21 40.68
CA THR A 305 -2.56 7.55 41.76
C THR A 305 -1.05 7.66 41.60
N LYS A 306 -0.61 7.96 40.37
CA LYS A 306 0.80 8.16 40.01
C LYS A 306 0.98 9.55 39.37
N ALA A 307 2.22 10.01 39.36
CA ALA A 307 2.57 11.29 38.73
C ALA A 307 2.14 11.33 37.25
N CYS A 308 1.48 12.41 36.87
CA CYS A 308 1.22 12.70 35.47
C CYS A 308 2.46 13.22 34.78
N VAL A 309 2.78 12.61 33.64
CA VAL A 309 3.94 12.99 32.83
C VAL A 309 3.51 13.20 31.39
N LEU A 310 3.82 14.39 30.88
CA LEU A 310 3.66 14.73 29.46
C LEU A 310 4.93 14.34 28.71
N TYR A 311 4.75 13.61 27.62
CA TYR A 311 5.80 13.27 26.66
C TYR A 311 5.62 14.11 25.40
N THR A 312 6.70 14.74 24.92
CA THR A 312 6.70 15.52 23.69
C THR A 312 7.30 14.70 22.52
N PRO A 313 6.86 14.91 21.26
CA PRO A 313 7.47 14.24 20.11
C PRO A 313 8.96 14.60 19.97
N GLY A 314 9.74 13.70 19.36
CA GLY A 314 11.18 13.89 19.17
C GLY A 314 11.96 12.59 19.25
N LEU A 315 13.29 12.69 19.35
CA LEU A 315 14.22 11.57 19.44
C LEU A 315 14.33 11.07 20.88
N TYR A 316 14.16 9.76 21.06
CA TYR A 316 14.31 9.04 22.34
C TYR A 316 15.44 8.01 22.25
N PRO A 317 16.68 8.38 22.51
CA PRO A 317 17.84 7.51 22.32
C PRO A 317 17.95 6.37 23.36
N ASN A 318 17.20 6.46 24.45
CA ASN A 318 17.18 5.45 25.54
C ASN A 318 15.81 4.79 25.70
N GLY A 319 14.91 4.93 24.71
CA GLY A 319 13.55 4.42 24.82
C GLY A 319 12.60 5.29 25.65
N ILE A 320 11.39 4.78 25.88
CA ILE A 320 10.34 5.45 26.65
C ILE A 320 9.90 4.56 27.78
N ASP A 321 10.11 5.01 29.04
CA ASP A 321 9.70 4.30 30.26
C ASP A 321 8.53 5.05 30.93
N GLY A 322 7.31 4.56 30.71
CA GLY A 322 6.09 5.03 31.36
C GLY A 322 5.65 4.17 32.54
N LYS A 323 6.58 3.38 33.12
CA LYS A 323 6.26 2.54 34.27
C LYS A 323 5.83 3.35 35.47
N LEU A 324 4.71 2.96 36.07
CA LEU A 324 4.13 3.61 37.26
C LEU A 324 3.86 5.12 37.08
N GLN A 325 3.46 5.53 35.91
CA GLN A 325 3.11 6.90 35.58
C GLN A 325 1.70 6.96 34.97
N THR A 326 1.04 8.10 35.09
CA THR A 326 -0.03 8.50 34.19
C THR A 326 0.64 9.20 33.00
N VAL A 327 0.49 8.67 31.82
CA VAL A 327 1.24 9.10 30.63
C VAL A 327 0.34 9.81 29.65
N ILE A 328 0.76 11.00 29.21
CA ILE A 328 0.09 11.77 28.18
C ILE A 328 1.09 12.06 27.07
N PHE A 329 0.74 11.67 25.84
CA PHE A 329 1.54 11.96 24.65
C PHE A 329 0.96 13.13 23.87
N GLU A 330 1.80 14.09 23.51
CA GLU A 330 1.45 15.13 22.53
C GLU A 330 1.39 14.55 21.10
N PRO A 331 0.64 15.18 20.18
CA PRO A 331 0.65 14.78 18.78
C PRO A 331 2.03 14.89 18.16
N GLY A 332 2.46 13.90 17.35
CA GLY A 332 3.71 13.93 16.61
C GLY A 332 4.46 12.60 16.59
N ILE A 333 5.71 12.64 16.15
CA ILE A 333 6.53 11.44 15.94
C ILE A 333 7.43 11.21 17.15
N TYR A 334 7.31 10.03 17.73
CA TYR A 334 8.16 9.49 18.79
C TYR A 334 9.16 8.55 18.15
N TYR A 335 10.35 9.07 17.85
CA TYR A 335 11.41 8.36 17.18
C TYR A 335 12.29 7.67 18.22
N ILE A 336 12.12 6.35 18.41
CA ILE A 336 12.85 5.58 19.42
C ILE A 336 14.07 4.96 18.76
N GLN A 337 15.25 5.33 19.25
CA GLN A 337 16.52 4.71 18.90
C GLN A 337 17.08 3.96 20.10
N SER A 338 16.95 2.65 20.11
CA SER A 338 17.54 1.90 21.20
C SER A 338 19.05 1.79 21.07
N SER A 339 19.74 2.11 22.17
CA SER A 339 21.14 1.70 22.34
C SER A 339 21.30 0.71 23.51
N ASN A 340 20.46 0.81 24.54
CA ASN A 340 20.50 -0.02 25.72
C ASN A 340 19.11 -0.40 26.27
N GLY A 341 18.03 0.19 25.69
CA GLY A 341 16.65 -0.02 26.12
C GLY A 341 16.33 0.51 27.52
N VAL A 342 15.06 0.55 27.85
CA VAL A 342 14.60 0.81 29.23
C VAL A 342 14.56 -0.50 30.01
N THR A 343 14.74 -0.42 31.31
CA THR A 343 14.74 -1.58 32.21
C THR A 343 13.33 -2.14 32.34
N CYS A 344 13.00 -3.09 31.49
CA CYS A 344 11.87 -3.99 31.67
C CYS A 344 12.38 -5.42 31.80
N THR A 345 11.52 -6.43 31.86
CA THR A 345 11.94 -7.85 31.95
C THR A 345 12.85 -8.28 30.77
N ALA A 346 12.95 -7.52 29.68
CA ALA A 346 13.70 -7.88 28.49
C ALA A 346 14.30 -6.66 27.75
N ASN A 347 14.69 -5.58 28.46
CA ASN A 347 15.25 -4.36 27.87
C ASN A 347 14.38 -3.81 26.71
N CYS A 348 13.20 -3.30 27.05
CA CYS A 348 12.25 -2.75 26.07
C CYS A 348 12.70 -1.40 25.52
N ASP A 349 12.25 -1.07 24.32
CA ASP A 349 12.38 0.27 23.75
C ASP A 349 11.22 1.17 24.19
N MET A 350 10.04 0.58 24.40
CA MET A 350 8.90 1.25 25.01
C MET A 350 8.25 0.34 26.04
N TYR A 351 8.08 0.85 27.26
CA TYR A 351 7.48 0.12 28.35
C TYR A 351 6.42 0.95 29.06
N MET A 352 5.17 0.47 29.05
CA MET A 352 4.04 1.05 29.76
C MET A 352 3.47 0.01 30.69
N ALA A 353 3.60 0.24 31.99
CA ALA A 353 3.01 -0.60 33.04
C ALA A 353 2.38 0.31 34.09
N THR A 354 1.10 0.65 33.88
CA THR A 354 0.36 1.61 34.68
C THR A 354 -0.57 0.93 35.67
N GLY A 355 -0.94 1.66 36.73
CA GLY A 355 -1.94 1.25 37.69
C GLY A 355 -3.39 1.44 37.17
N PRO A 356 -4.42 0.87 37.85
CA PRO A 356 -5.81 0.93 37.37
C PRO A 356 -6.36 2.35 37.21
N ALA A 357 -5.85 3.32 37.95
CA ALA A 357 -6.27 4.73 37.90
C ALA A 357 -5.34 5.64 37.09
N ASP A 358 -4.33 5.05 36.43
CA ASP A 358 -3.26 5.78 35.75
C ASP A 358 -3.32 5.52 34.25
N PRO A 359 -4.10 6.29 33.47
CA PRO A 359 -4.25 6.06 32.04
C PRO A 359 -2.97 6.43 31.26
N VAL A 360 -2.85 5.81 30.09
CA VAL A 360 -1.95 6.23 29.00
C VAL A 360 -2.78 6.77 27.85
N THR A 361 -2.56 8.01 27.47
CA THR A 361 -3.34 8.64 26.40
C THR A 361 -2.42 9.35 25.39
N GLY A 362 -2.81 9.33 24.13
CA GLY A 362 -2.12 10.02 23.05
C GLY A 362 -2.99 10.09 21.80
N ASN A 363 -2.97 11.23 21.12
CA ASN A 363 -3.76 11.45 19.92
C ASN A 363 -2.89 12.01 18.81
N GLY A 364 -3.02 11.47 17.58
CA GLY A 364 -2.26 11.96 16.44
C GLY A 364 -0.77 11.65 16.52
N MET A 365 -0.39 10.49 17.05
CA MET A 365 1.00 10.11 17.31
C MET A 365 1.46 8.96 16.43
N LEU A 366 2.78 8.94 16.15
CA LEU A 366 3.47 7.81 15.56
C LEU A 366 4.60 7.37 16.48
N ILE A 367 4.61 6.12 16.89
CA ILE A 367 5.74 5.49 17.54
C ILE A 367 6.55 4.77 16.47
N TYR A 368 7.71 5.32 16.12
CA TYR A 368 8.66 4.68 15.21
C TYR A 368 9.81 4.10 15.99
N ASN A 369 9.98 2.78 15.89
CA ASN A 369 11.00 2.03 16.62
C ASN A 369 12.12 1.57 15.68
N THR A 370 13.37 1.94 15.98
CA THR A 370 14.54 1.61 15.16
C THR A 370 15.79 1.47 16.03
N GLY A 371 16.86 0.93 15.44
CA GLY A 371 18.17 0.88 16.10
C GLY A 371 18.86 2.23 16.15
N SER A 372 19.92 2.33 16.96
CA SER A 372 20.74 3.52 17.00
C SER A 372 21.56 3.72 15.72
N THR A 373 22.04 4.94 15.47
CA THR A 373 22.90 5.24 14.31
C THR A 373 24.17 4.38 14.29
N SER A 374 24.71 4.02 15.46
CA SER A 374 25.87 3.14 15.57
C SER A 374 25.53 1.64 15.46
N ASN A 375 24.27 1.28 15.68
CA ASN A 375 23.79 -0.10 15.59
C ASN A 375 22.34 -0.13 15.11
N PRO A 376 22.09 0.07 13.80
CA PRO A 376 20.76 0.27 13.25
C PRO A 376 19.85 -0.99 13.35
N THR A 377 20.44 -2.16 13.58
CA THR A 377 19.67 -3.40 13.74
C THR A 377 19.27 -3.70 15.17
N LEU A 378 19.85 -3.02 16.16
CA LEU A 378 19.57 -3.28 17.57
C LEU A 378 18.35 -2.49 18.02
N THR A 379 17.23 -3.20 18.19
CA THR A 379 15.98 -2.67 18.77
C THR A 379 15.56 -3.53 19.94
N GLY A 380 14.71 -2.96 20.80
CA GLY A 380 14.00 -3.69 21.85
C GLY A 380 12.50 -3.78 21.58
N PRO A 381 11.77 -4.63 22.30
CA PRO A 381 10.34 -4.78 22.13
C PRO A 381 9.55 -3.56 22.64
N ILE A 382 8.43 -3.31 21.99
CA ILE A 382 7.36 -2.43 22.49
C ILE A 382 6.47 -3.27 23.41
N ASN A 383 6.32 -2.84 24.67
CA ASN A 383 5.48 -3.49 25.66
C ASN A 383 4.50 -2.50 26.26
N LEU A 384 3.23 -2.62 25.86
CA LEU A 384 2.11 -1.84 26.40
C LEU A 384 1.30 -2.74 27.33
N GLY A 385 1.83 -3.02 28.50
CA GLY A 385 1.18 -3.84 29.54
C GLY A 385 0.60 -2.95 30.63
N ALA A 386 -0.67 -2.57 30.55
CA ALA A 386 -1.28 -1.67 31.51
C ALA A 386 -2.38 -2.36 32.33
N ASN A 387 -2.39 -2.14 33.64
CA ASN A 387 -3.57 -2.39 34.48
C ASN A 387 -4.56 -1.21 34.43
N GLY A 388 -4.12 -0.03 33.96
CA GLY A 388 -4.95 1.12 33.62
C GLY A 388 -5.42 1.07 32.17
N SER A 389 -6.18 2.08 31.78
CA SER A 389 -6.62 2.22 30.38
C SER A 389 -5.47 2.77 29.50
N VAL A 390 -5.34 2.24 28.31
CA VAL A 390 -4.48 2.78 27.24
C VAL A 390 -5.37 3.21 26.10
N SER A 391 -5.28 4.46 25.66
CA SER A 391 -5.99 4.99 24.50
C SER A 391 -5.04 5.79 23.63
N LEU A 392 -4.62 5.21 22.52
CA LEU A 392 -3.66 5.80 21.58
C LEU A 392 -4.27 5.89 20.19
N THR A 393 -4.12 7.05 19.55
CA THR A 393 -4.56 7.30 18.17
C THR A 393 -3.37 7.64 17.30
N GLY A 394 -3.26 6.96 16.17
CA GLY A 394 -2.21 7.17 15.18
C GLY A 394 -2.28 8.52 14.47
N THR A 395 -1.34 8.74 13.58
CA THR A 395 -1.31 9.94 12.73
C THR A 395 -2.60 10.09 11.91
N PRO A 396 -2.96 11.30 11.47
CA PRO A 396 -4.06 11.47 10.53
C PRO A 396 -3.87 10.63 9.24
N GLN A 397 -4.95 10.17 8.63
CA GLN A 397 -4.92 9.37 7.40
C GLN A 397 -4.27 10.11 6.22
N ASN A 398 -4.38 11.44 6.20
CA ASN A 398 -3.73 12.31 5.21
C ASN A 398 -2.28 12.67 5.54
N SER A 399 -1.66 11.97 6.50
CA SER A 399 -0.22 12.11 6.79
C SER A 399 0.60 11.17 5.90
N PRO A 400 1.93 11.38 5.77
CA PRO A 400 2.82 10.44 5.05
C PRO A 400 2.77 9.02 5.62
N TYR A 401 2.32 8.88 6.85
CA TYR A 401 2.29 7.62 7.58
C TYR A 401 0.90 6.99 7.65
N LEU A 402 -0.07 7.52 6.88
CA LEU A 402 -1.34 6.85 6.57
C LEU A 402 -2.12 6.36 7.79
N GLY A 403 -2.13 7.11 8.87
CA GLY A 403 -2.80 6.70 10.11
C GLY A 403 -2.03 5.67 10.93
N MET A 404 -0.75 5.46 10.69
CA MET A 404 0.08 4.57 11.51
C MET A 404 0.17 5.05 12.96
N LEU A 405 0.08 4.11 13.88
CA LEU A 405 0.32 4.29 15.30
C LEU A 405 1.67 3.70 15.71
N LEU A 406 1.93 2.45 15.31
CA LEU A 406 3.19 1.75 15.58
C LEU A 406 3.85 1.40 14.26
N PHE A 407 5.11 1.78 14.11
CA PHE A 407 5.93 1.49 12.94
C PHE A 407 7.30 0.99 13.39
N GLU A 408 7.56 -0.29 13.16
CA GLU A 408 8.88 -0.89 13.38
C GLU A 408 9.74 -0.76 12.13
N ASP A 409 11.01 -0.41 12.29
CA ASP A 409 11.96 -0.44 11.17
C ASP A 409 12.05 -1.86 10.59
N ARG A 410 11.82 -1.98 9.30
CA ARG A 410 11.82 -3.28 8.58
C ARG A 410 13.16 -4.01 8.63
N ASN A 411 14.26 -3.29 8.88
CA ASN A 411 15.61 -3.82 8.98
C ASN A 411 16.05 -4.07 10.42
N ALA A 412 15.19 -3.76 11.39
CA ALA A 412 15.47 -3.99 12.79
C ALA A 412 15.58 -5.49 13.12
N ALA A 413 16.31 -5.81 14.17
CA ALA A 413 16.37 -7.17 14.68
C ALA A 413 14.99 -7.64 15.13
N ALA A 414 14.73 -8.93 15.00
CA ALA A 414 13.45 -9.51 15.39
C ALA A 414 13.16 -9.31 16.87
N GLN A 415 11.96 -8.84 17.18
CA GLN A 415 11.47 -8.58 18.52
C GLN A 415 10.14 -9.27 18.79
N SER A 416 9.81 -9.44 20.05
CA SER A 416 8.51 -9.94 20.51
C SER A 416 7.77 -8.83 21.22
N HIS A 417 6.97 -8.09 20.46
CA HIS A 417 6.14 -7.01 21.00
C HIS A 417 4.95 -7.57 21.75
N SER A 418 4.52 -6.89 22.81
CA SER A 418 3.39 -7.30 23.63
C SER A 418 2.46 -6.12 23.88
N LEU A 419 1.22 -6.26 23.43
CA LEU A 419 0.17 -5.28 23.63
C LEU A 419 -0.98 -5.94 24.39
N GLY A 420 -1.26 -5.44 25.60
CA GLY A 420 -2.32 -6.00 26.43
C GLY A 420 -2.17 -5.58 27.89
N GLY A 421 -3.03 -6.09 28.73
CA GLY A 421 -3.00 -5.76 30.16
C GLY A 421 -4.31 -6.03 30.85
N GLY A 422 -4.38 -5.68 32.14
CA GLY A 422 -5.58 -5.82 32.97
C GLY A 422 -6.64 -4.75 32.73
N GLY A 423 -6.28 -3.63 32.08
CA GLY A 423 -7.18 -2.53 31.75
C GLY A 423 -7.66 -2.53 30.29
N ALA A 424 -8.51 -1.59 29.94
CA ALA A 424 -8.94 -1.40 28.55
C ALA A 424 -7.76 -0.93 27.68
N LEU A 425 -7.55 -1.60 26.54
CA LEU A 425 -6.57 -1.21 25.54
C LEU A 425 -7.33 -0.79 24.27
N GLN A 426 -7.19 0.48 23.88
CA GLN A 426 -7.82 1.06 22.72
C GLN A 426 -6.74 1.66 21.81
N LEU A 427 -6.57 1.06 20.64
CA LEU A 427 -5.59 1.47 19.64
C LEU A 427 -6.30 1.85 18.35
N TYR A 428 -6.13 3.08 17.93
CA TYR A 428 -6.73 3.64 16.72
C TYR A 428 -5.61 3.98 15.73
N GLY A 429 -5.46 3.16 14.70
CA GLY A 429 -4.42 3.33 13.69
C GLY A 429 -3.73 2.04 13.33
N THR A 430 -2.87 2.12 12.33
CA THR A 430 -2.16 0.94 11.81
C THR A 430 -1.03 0.52 12.72
N ILE A 431 -0.95 -0.76 13.01
CA ILE A 431 0.14 -1.44 13.71
C ILE A 431 0.98 -2.17 12.66
N TYR A 432 2.17 -1.63 12.38
CA TYR A 432 3.08 -2.15 11.36
C TYR A 432 4.37 -2.63 12.00
N LEU A 433 4.46 -3.95 12.24
CA LEU A 433 5.56 -4.63 12.93
C LEU A 433 6.00 -5.83 12.09
N THR A 434 6.74 -5.58 11.01
CA THR A 434 7.18 -6.64 10.09
C THR A 434 8.61 -6.38 9.60
N ASN A 435 9.29 -7.47 9.25
CA ASN A 435 10.61 -7.42 8.60
C ASN A 435 10.45 -7.45 7.08
N THR A 436 11.54 -7.20 6.36
CA THR A 436 11.55 -7.44 4.91
C THR A 436 11.39 -8.94 4.61
N ARG A 437 10.74 -9.28 3.51
CA ARG A 437 10.64 -10.68 3.07
C ARG A 437 12.01 -11.33 2.91
N ALA A 438 13.01 -10.59 2.43
CA ALA A 438 14.38 -11.09 2.27
C ALA A 438 14.99 -11.49 3.62
N THR A 439 14.83 -10.67 4.67
CA THR A 439 15.29 -11.00 6.04
C THR A 439 14.61 -12.23 6.59
N MET A 440 13.28 -12.34 6.43
CA MET A 440 12.51 -13.50 6.91
C MET A 440 12.89 -14.81 6.22
N LEU A 441 13.25 -14.76 4.93
CA LEU A 441 13.72 -15.95 4.19
C LEU A 441 15.15 -16.34 4.53
N ALA A 442 16.04 -15.35 4.73
CA ALA A 442 17.44 -15.59 5.06
C ALA A 442 17.62 -16.11 6.50
N THR A 443 16.80 -15.62 7.43
CA THR A 443 16.84 -15.98 8.84
C THR A 443 15.44 -16.29 9.36
N PRO A 444 14.88 -17.48 9.05
CA PRO A 444 13.48 -17.80 9.34
C PRO A 444 13.08 -17.75 10.82
N SER A 445 14.04 -17.76 11.74
CA SER A 445 13.82 -17.60 13.18
C SER A 445 13.84 -16.13 13.64
N GLN A 446 14.19 -15.20 12.75
CA GLN A 446 14.28 -13.77 13.06
C GLN A 446 13.14 -13.01 12.37
N TYR A 447 12.07 -12.78 13.09
CA TYR A 447 10.88 -12.08 12.61
C TYR A 447 10.27 -11.23 13.71
N GLN A 448 9.64 -10.13 13.33
CA GLN A 448 8.84 -9.34 14.26
C GLN A 448 7.59 -10.13 14.66
N SER A 449 7.33 -10.19 15.94
CA SER A 449 6.23 -10.94 16.53
C SER A 449 5.36 -10.03 17.36
N LEU A 450 4.04 -10.08 17.17
CA LEU A 450 3.08 -9.38 17.99
C LEU A 450 2.27 -10.36 18.84
N SER A 451 2.25 -10.12 20.15
CA SER A 451 1.35 -10.77 21.09
C SER A 451 0.28 -9.78 21.55
N LEU A 452 -0.97 -10.06 21.20
CA LEU A 452 -2.15 -9.36 21.70
C LEU A 452 -2.71 -10.16 22.86
N GLN A 453 -2.71 -9.55 24.05
CA GLN A 453 -3.17 -10.19 25.27
C GLN A 453 -4.41 -9.48 25.80
N GLY A 454 -5.46 -10.22 26.09
CA GLY A 454 -6.65 -9.69 26.73
C GLY A 454 -6.87 -10.34 28.11
N ASN A 455 -7.51 -9.62 29.02
CA ASN A 455 -7.92 -10.13 30.33
C ASN A 455 -9.44 -10.20 30.44
N PRO A 456 -9.98 -11.14 31.25
CA PRO A 456 -11.41 -11.19 31.55
C PRO A 456 -11.89 -9.85 32.12
N GLY A 457 -12.95 -9.29 31.52
CA GLY A 457 -13.55 -8.03 31.96
C GLY A 457 -12.94 -6.76 31.38
N SER A 458 -11.89 -6.84 30.57
CA SER A 458 -11.34 -5.72 29.81
C SER A 458 -11.36 -6.01 28.31
N GLN A 459 -11.71 -5.01 27.52
CA GLN A 459 -11.76 -5.11 26.06
C GLN A 459 -10.47 -4.57 25.45
N THR A 460 -9.86 -5.36 24.57
CA THR A 460 -8.85 -4.88 23.63
C THR A 460 -9.55 -4.48 22.33
N LEU A 461 -9.58 -3.19 22.04
CA LEU A 461 -10.17 -2.62 20.84
C LEU A 461 -9.06 -2.13 19.93
N ILE A 462 -9.03 -2.62 18.71
CA ILE A 462 -8.13 -2.13 17.65
C ILE A 462 -9.01 -1.62 16.50
N GLN A 463 -8.81 -0.37 16.14
CA GLN A 463 -9.43 0.25 14.95
C GLN A 463 -8.33 0.66 13.99
N GLY A 464 -7.98 -0.24 13.09
CA GLY A 464 -6.91 -0.02 12.15
C GLY A 464 -6.43 -1.34 11.55
N GLU A 465 -5.37 -1.27 10.79
CA GLU A 465 -4.74 -2.41 10.16
C GLU A 465 -3.65 -3.00 11.06
N VAL A 466 -3.46 -4.32 11.00
CA VAL A 466 -2.39 -5.03 11.70
C VAL A 466 -1.56 -5.80 10.68
N ILE A 467 -0.38 -5.29 10.37
CA ILE A 467 0.60 -5.95 9.49
C ILE A 467 1.80 -6.35 10.32
N VAL A 468 1.98 -7.65 10.50
CA VAL A 468 2.99 -8.19 11.42
C VAL A 468 3.70 -9.41 10.84
N GLY A 469 4.92 -9.65 11.28
CA GLY A 469 5.64 -10.88 10.92
C GLY A 469 4.89 -12.11 11.40
N THR A 470 4.56 -12.18 12.69
CA THR A 470 3.68 -13.21 13.28
C THR A 470 2.71 -12.61 14.29
N LEU A 471 1.59 -13.26 14.48
CA LEU A 471 0.54 -12.82 15.40
C LEU A 471 0.13 -13.92 16.36
N ASN A 472 0.26 -13.62 17.66
CA ASN A 472 -0.27 -14.45 18.72
C ASN A 472 -1.38 -13.71 19.46
N MET A 473 -2.57 -14.27 19.48
CA MET A 473 -3.73 -13.72 20.18
C MET A 473 -4.06 -14.60 21.37
N GLY A 474 -4.00 -14.05 22.57
CA GLY A 474 -4.09 -14.84 23.81
C GLY A 474 -4.88 -14.19 24.93
N GLY A 475 -5.03 -14.94 26.02
CA GLY A 475 -5.81 -14.55 27.20
C GLY A 475 -7.26 -15.05 27.15
N ASN A 476 -8.05 -14.65 28.15
CA ASN A 476 -9.46 -15.00 28.27
C ASN A 476 -10.41 -13.84 27.91
N ALA A 477 -9.93 -12.87 27.15
CA ALA A 477 -10.68 -11.68 26.81
C ALA A 477 -11.04 -11.57 25.34
N ALA A 478 -11.99 -10.70 25.06
CA ALA A 478 -12.37 -10.32 23.72
C ALA A 478 -11.35 -9.36 23.13
N ILE A 479 -10.83 -9.68 21.93
CA ILE A 479 -10.11 -8.77 21.06
C ILE A 479 -11.09 -8.37 19.97
N GLN A 480 -11.39 -7.08 19.86
CA GLN A 480 -12.34 -6.58 18.89
C GLN A 480 -11.67 -5.60 17.93
N MET A 481 -11.94 -5.77 16.65
CA MET A 481 -11.57 -4.82 15.60
C MET A 481 -12.82 -4.28 14.95
N ASN A 482 -13.05 -2.98 15.07
CA ASN A 482 -14.16 -2.30 14.43
C ASN A 482 -13.62 -1.52 13.24
N LEU A 483 -13.90 -1.99 12.04
CA LEU A 483 -13.32 -1.48 10.81
C LEU A 483 -14.38 -0.67 10.07
N ASN A 484 -14.30 0.64 10.14
CA ASN A 484 -15.09 1.49 9.27
C ASN A 484 -14.37 1.65 7.90
N ASN A 485 -15.12 2.05 6.88
CA ASN A 485 -14.61 2.18 5.50
C ASN A 485 -13.45 3.20 5.35
N ASN A 486 -13.20 4.03 6.37
CA ASN A 486 -12.16 5.05 6.36
C ASN A 486 -10.92 4.65 7.20
N ALA A 487 -10.96 3.52 7.90
CA ALA A 487 -9.89 3.13 8.83
C ALA A 487 -8.67 2.48 8.15
N LEU A 488 -8.73 2.23 6.84
CA LEU A 488 -7.79 1.35 6.14
C LEU A 488 -7.41 1.87 4.75
N ASN A 489 -7.22 3.17 4.60
CA ASN A 489 -6.76 3.72 3.32
C ASN A 489 -5.24 3.60 3.22
N VAL A 490 -4.78 2.95 2.19
CA VAL A 490 -3.38 2.88 1.75
C VAL A 490 -3.25 3.72 0.49
N GLN A 491 -2.13 4.39 0.34
CA GLN A 491 -1.83 5.12 -0.89
C GLN A 491 -1.08 4.23 -1.86
N GLU A 492 -1.51 4.23 -3.09
CA GLU A 492 -0.86 3.51 -4.18
C GLU A 492 -0.67 4.42 -5.39
N VAL A 493 0.34 4.08 -6.17
CA VAL A 493 0.51 4.65 -7.50
C VAL A 493 -0.25 3.78 -8.49
N ALA A 494 -1.19 4.37 -9.19
CA ALA A 494 -2.02 3.70 -10.19
C ALA A 494 -1.97 4.41 -11.53
N LEU A 495 -2.07 3.64 -12.61
CA LEU A 495 -2.36 4.15 -13.94
C LEU A 495 -3.86 4.40 -14.01
N VAL A 496 -4.25 5.62 -14.38
CA VAL A 496 -5.66 6.02 -14.51
C VAL A 496 -5.84 6.61 -15.91
N GLU A 497 -6.69 5.98 -16.73
CA GLU A 497 -7.02 6.47 -18.07
C GLU A 497 -8.37 7.20 -18.06
#